data_ee58a71605e578665a3b69eac67c412e
#
_entry.id   ee58a71605e578665a3b69eac67c412e
#
_cell.length_a   1.000
_cell.length_b   1.000
_cell.length_c   1.000
_cell.angle_alpha   90.00
_cell.angle_beta   90.00
_cell.angle_gamma   90.00
#
_symmetry.space_group_name_H-M   'P 1'
#
loop_
_entity.id
_entity.type
_entity.pdbx_description
1 polymer ?
#
loop_
_entity_poly.entity_id
_entity_poly.type
_entity_poly.pdbx_seq_one_letter_code
_entity_poly.pdbx_strand_id
1 'polypeptide(L)'
;MADDLVFLTPDQKQFFDANGYLLLEGLYSAAEVEEMRRQFHQLVTQTADLPQNMSCSHMELPEGYEPDPFNPQNVSGMMDQPLANDYWFDQFTEPRVVGAMADLLGPNIDFHNGKIRNKPPGFYCDQSWHQDWPYERHSEPNLAAAITYLDPTDVEAGATEVWPGSHHRGELPTVEGHTISEDLVPAEERIVLKAQAGDVAIIHVLVVHRAGHNYTPISRNAIINEYKTMETIDRWNNRCALAGLPLTRNKKMLMPRVANH
;
A
#
# COMPACT_ATOMS: atom_id res chain seq x y z
N MET A 1 -16.55 24.35 9.96
CA MET A 1 -16.20 23.70 11.22
C MET A 1 -14.96 22.92 10.91
N ALA A 2 -13.87 23.10 11.67
CA ALA A 2 -12.69 22.24 11.49
C ALA A 2 -13.14 20.82 11.82
N ASP A 3 -13.00 19.90 10.86
CA ASP A 3 -13.26 18.48 11.11
C ASP A 3 -12.34 18.06 12.26
N ASP A 4 -12.90 17.52 13.33
CA ASP A 4 -12.13 17.00 14.45
C ASP A 4 -11.29 15.84 13.95
N LEU A 5 -10.00 16.09 13.70
CA LEU A 5 -9.04 15.09 13.28
C LEU A 5 -8.76 14.11 14.44
N VAL A 6 -8.66 12.83 14.13
CA VAL A 6 -8.42 11.76 15.11
C VAL A 6 -6.93 11.51 15.28
N PHE A 7 -6.18 11.58 14.18
CA PHE A 7 -4.79 11.17 14.12
C PHE A 7 -3.87 12.19 13.47
N LEU A 8 -4.32 12.79 12.34
CA LEU A 8 -3.49 13.70 11.56
C LEU A 8 -3.52 15.13 12.12
N THR A 9 -2.45 15.87 11.86
CA THR A 9 -2.45 17.32 12.03
C THR A 9 -3.21 18.01 10.89
N PRO A 10 -3.71 19.24 11.08
CA PRO A 10 -4.33 20.01 9.99
C PRO A 10 -3.41 20.20 8.79
N ASP A 11 -2.11 20.40 9.00
CA ASP A 11 -1.12 20.58 7.93
C ASP A 11 -0.95 19.28 7.11
N GLN A 12 -0.92 18.12 7.75
CA GLN A 12 -0.87 16.82 7.07
C GLN A 12 -2.11 16.58 6.21
N LYS A 13 -3.29 16.88 6.74
CA LYS A 13 -4.56 16.80 6.00
C LYS A 13 -4.54 17.73 4.79
N GLN A 14 -4.16 19.00 4.99
CA GLN A 14 -4.06 19.97 3.91
C GLN A 14 -3.04 19.55 2.83
N PHE A 15 -1.90 18.97 3.26
CA PHE A 15 -0.89 18.46 2.33
C PHE A 15 -1.45 17.34 1.47
N PHE A 16 -2.15 16.37 2.08
CA PHE A 16 -2.78 15.27 1.34
C PHE A 16 -3.85 15.78 0.38
N ASP A 17 -4.70 16.70 0.82
CA ASP A 17 -5.75 17.27 -0.03
C ASP A 17 -5.17 17.99 -1.26
N ALA A 18 -4.03 18.63 -1.11
CA ALA A 18 -3.38 19.34 -2.22
C ALA A 18 -2.61 18.37 -3.16
N ASN A 19 -1.97 17.35 -2.61
CA ASN A 19 -1.00 16.52 -3.33
C ASN A 19 -1.50 15.10 -3.64
N GLY A 20 -2.49 14.59 -2.90
CA GLY A 20 -3.06 13.25 -3.04
C GLY A 20 -2.20 12.14 -2.45
N TYR A 21 -1.10 12.46 -1.79
CA TYR A 21 -0.29 11.52 -1.03
C TYR A 21 0.19 12.14 0.28
N LEU A 22 0.60 11.28 1.23
CA LEU A 22 1.17 11.69 2.51
C LEU A 22 2.18 10.66 2.98
N LEU A 23 3.36 11.09 3.43
CA LEU A 23 4.33 10.21 4.10
C LEU A 23 4.24 10.46 5.61
N LEU A 24 3.90 9.42 6.35
CA LEU A 24 3.91 9.38 7.81
C LEU A 24 5.25 8.76 8.26
N GLU A 25 6.19 9.62 8.60
CA GLU A 25 7.54 9.21 9.01
C GLU A 25 7.53 8.59 10.41
N GLY A 26 8.25 7.47 10.57
CA GLY A 26 8.44 6.80 11.86
C GLY A 26 7.14 6.33 12.51
N LEU A 27 6.11 5.98 11.73
CA LEU A 27 4.84 5.51 12.26
C LEU A 27 5.03 4.24 13.09
N TYR A 28 5.89 3.36 12.62
CA TYR A 28 6.25 2.13 13.32
C TYR A 28 7.66 2.22 13.90
N SER A 29 7.81 1.75 15.13
CA SER A 29 9.10 1.62 15.80
C SER A 29 9.96 0.51 15.17
N ALA A 30 11.27 0.54 15.41
CA ALA A 30 12.18 -0.50 14.95
C ALA A 30 11.78 -1.92 15.41
N ALA A 31 11.23 -2.05 16.62
CA ALA A 31 10.77 -3.34 17.14
C ALA A 31 9.52 -3.85 16.39
N GLU A 32 8.56 -2.95 16.04
CA GLU A 32 7.40 -3.31 15.23
C GLU A 32 7.82 -3.71 13.81
N VAL A 33 8.77 -2.98 13.22
CA VAL A 33 9.31 -3.32 11.88
C VAL A 33 10.00 -4.68 11.89
N GLU A 34 10.78 -4.99 12.92
CA GLU A 34 11.46 -6.28 13.01
C GLU A 34 10.45 -7.43 13.12
N GLU A 35 9.38 -7.25 13.90
CA GLU A 35 8.30 -8.24 13.96
C GLU A 35 7.58 -8.37 12.61
N MET A 36 7.31 -7.27 11.91
CA MET A 36 6.73 -7.31 10.55
C MET A 36 7.63 -8.09 9.58
N ARG A 37 8.94 -7.86 9.62
CA ARG A 37 9.91 -8.60 8.79
C ARG A 37 9.90 -10.09 9.10
N ARG A 38 9.86 -10.44 10.37
CA ARG A 38 9.79 -11.85 10.80
C ARG A 38 8.53 -12.52 10.27
N GLN A 39 7.38 -11.88 10.40
CA GLN A 39 6.10 -12.38 9.89
C GLN A 39 6.09 -12.45 8.36
N PHE A 40 6.66 -11.44 7.70
CA PHE A 40 6.80 -11.42 6.24
C PHE A 40 7.66 -12.58 5.75
N HIS A 41 8.83 -12.80 6.36
CA HIS A 41 9.71 -13.92 6.04
C HIS A 41 9.01 -15.28 6.22
N GLN A 42 8.31 -15.45 7.34
CA GLN A 42 7.52 -16.66 7.57
C GLN A 42 6.48 -16.88 6.45
N LEU A 43 5.79 -15.83 6.03
CA LEU A 43 4.76 -15.91 5.01
C LEU A 43 5.34 -16.30 3.63
N VAL A 44 6.47 -15.70 3.22
CA VAL A 44 7.09 -15.99 1.91
C VAL A 44 7.84 -17.31 1.86
N THR A 45 8.17 -17.91 3.02
CA THR A 45 8.83 -19.22 3.09
C THR A 45 7.87 -20.38 3.26
N GLN A 46 6.64 -20.15 3.69
CA GLN A 46 5.63 -21.16 3.99
C GLN A 46 4.45 -21.12 3.00
N THR A 47 4.73 -20.92 1.72
CA THR A 47 3.68 -20.72 0.70
C THR A 47 2.81 -21.95 0.47
N ALA A 48 3.28 -23.16 0.83
CA ALA A 48 2.51 -24.38 0.68
C ALA A 48 1.32 -24.50 1.64
N ASP A 49 1.36 -23.79 2.77
CA ASP A 49 0.36 -23.85 3.84
C ASP A 49 -0.59 -22.63 3.85
N LEU A 50 -0.59 -21.83 2.77
CA LEU A 50 -1.42 -20.64 2.69
C LEU A 50 -2.92 -20.99 2.62
N PRO A 51 -3.78 -20.17 3.27
CA PRO A 51 -5.22 -20.29 3.12
C PRO A 51 -5.66 -20.26 1.65
N GLN A 52 -6.70 -21.04 1.33
CA GLN A 52 -7.18 -21.28 -0.05
C GLN A 52 -7.49 -19.98 -0.82
N ASN A 53 -7.89 -18.90 -0.12
CA ASN A 53 -8.26 -17.63 -0.73
C ASN A 53 -7.06 -16.69 -0.94
N MET A 54 -5.89 -17.04 -0.42
CA MET A 54 -4.68 -16.27 -0.67
C MET A 54 -4.08 -16.65 -2.02
N SER A 55 -3.62 -15.64 -2.75
CA SER A 55 -2.87 -15.86 -3.99
C SER A 55 -1.43 -15.41 -3.84
N CYS A 56 -0.50 -16.20 -4.38
CA CYS A 56 0.93 -15.93 -4.36
C CYS A 56 1.44 -15.77 -5.78
N SER A 57 2.20 -14.71 -6.03
CA SER A 57 2.90 -14.46 -7.28
C SER A 57 4.39 -14.69 -7.08
N HIS A 58 5.02 -15.36 -8.04
CA HIS A 58 6.46 -15.57 -8.08
C HIS A 58 7.07 -14.85 -9.27
N MET A 59 8.37 -14.63 -9.23
CA MET A 59 9.10 -14.03 -10.34
C MET A 59 10.34 -14.85 -10.68
N GLU A 60 10.77 -14.74 -11.93
CA GLU A 60 12.08 -15.20 -12.36
C GLU A 60 13.10 -14.10 -12.08
N LEU A 61 14.23 -14.47 -11.49
CA LEU A 61 15.33 -13.52 -11.28
C LEU A 61 16.08 -13.31 -12.59
N PRO A 62 16.57 -12.10 -12.84
CA PRO A 62 17.47 -11.85 -13.97
C PRO A 62 18.72 -12.72 -13.90
N GLU A 63 19.33 -13.00 -15.05
CA GLU A 63 20.57 -13.76 -15.12
C GLU A 63 21.68 -13.12 -14.26
N GLY A 64 22.33 -13.92 -13.45
CA GLY A 64 23.40 -13.49 -12.54
C GLY A 64 22.92 -13.02 -11.16
N TYR A 65 21.62 -13.08 -10.88
CA TYR A 65 21.08 -12.82 -9.54
C TYR A 65 20.73 -14.12 -8.83
N GLU A 66 21.06 -14.19 -7.54
CA GLU A 66 20.70 -15.30 -6.68
C GLU A 66 19.44 -14.93 -5.87
N PRO A 67 18.63 -15.93 -5.46
CA PRO A 67 17.51 -15.70 -4.56
C PRO A 67 17.97 -15.05 -3.25
N ASP A 68 17.20 -14.05 -2.80
CA ASP A 68 17.38 -13.51 -1.46
C ASP A 68 17.15 -14.63 -0.42
N PRO A 69 18.10 -14.90 0.50
CA PRO A 69 17.89 -15.87 1.57
C PRO A 69 16.64 -15.62 2.42
N PHE A 70 16.22 -14.35 2.46
CA PHE A 70 15.00 -13.94 3.14
C PHE A 70 13.72 -14.27 2.34
N ASN A 71 13.82 -14.46 1.03
CA ASN A 71 12.72 -14.84 0.14
C ASN A 71 13.16 -15.90 -0.88
N PRO A 72 13.52 -17.11 -0.43
CA PRO A 72 14.13 -18.13 -1.28
C PRO A 72 13.22 -18.64 -2.40
N GLN A 73 11.93 -18.38 -2.32
CA GLN A 73 10.94 -18.77 -3.33
C GLN A 73 10.65 -17.69 -4.36
N ASN A 74 11.36 -16.55 -4.31
CA ASN A 74 11.16 -15.41 -5.20
C ASN A 74 9.69 -14.95 -5.26
N VAL A 75 9.01 -14.91 -4.12
CA VAL A 75 7.67 -14.36 -4.01
C VAL A 75 7.71 -12.88 -4.35
N SER A 76 6.98 -12.46 -5.38
CA SER A 76 6.86 -11.05 -5.76
C SER A 76 5.72 -10.34 -5.05
N GLY A 77 4.73 -11.10 -4.62
CA GLY A 77 3.61 -10.58 -3.87
C GLY A 77 2.61 -11.65 -3.47
N MET A 78 1.81 -11.31 -2.46
CA MET A 78 0.65 -12.11 -2.05
C MET A 78 -0.53 -11.18 -1.83
N MET A 79 -1.70 -11.63 -2.23
CA MET A 79 -2.98 -10.99 -1.94
C MET A 79 -3.65 -11.67 -0.76
N ASP A 80 -4.50 -10.91 -0.07
CA ASP A 80 -5.28 -11.37 1.08
C ASP A 80 -4.44 -11.85 2.27
N GLN A 81 -3.24 -11.28 2.46
CA GLN A 81 -2.39 -11.63 3.62
C GLN A 81 -3.09 -11.51 4.99
N PRO A 82 -4.15 -10.69 5.20
CA PRO A 82 -4.87 -10.69 6.47
C PRO A 82 -5.47 -12.04 6.87
N LEU A 83 -5.63 -12.96 5.91
CA LEU A 83 -6.14 -14.32 6.16
C LEU A 83 -5.09 -15.28 6.71
N ALA A 84 -3.80 -14.93 6.66
CA ALA A 84 -2.72 -15.85 7.01
C ALA A 84 -2.73 -16.23 8.49
N ASN A 85 -2.93 -15.27 9.37
CA ASN A 85 -3.01 -15.47 10.82
C ASN A 85 -3.48 -14.19 11.54
N ASP A 86 -3.66 -14.26 12.86
CA ASP A 86 -4.13 -13.14 13.70
C ASP A 86 -3.21 -11.92 13.60
N TYR A 87 -1.90 -12.10 13.49
CA TYR A 87 -0.96 -10.99 13.33
C TYR A 87 -1.27 -10.15 12.08
N TRP A 88 -1.47 -10.81 10.94
CA TRP A 88 -1.78 -10.14 9.69
C TRP A 88 -3.17 -9.51 9.69
N PHE A 89 -4.11 -10.12 10.41
CA PHE A 89 -5.42 -9.53 10.66
C PHE A 89 -5.31 -8.24 11.49
N ASP A 90 -4.54 -8.25 12.58
CA ASP A 90 -4.32 -7.08 13.42
C ASP A 90 -3.56 -5.97 12.68
N GLN A 91 -2.69 -6.33 11.75
CA GLN A 91 -1.86 -5.39 11.03
C GLN A 91 -2.68 -4.44 10.13
N PHE A 92 -3.73 -4.91 9.44
CA PHE A 92 -4.56 -4.00 8.64
C PHE A 92 -5.56 -3.18 9.48
N THR A 93 -5.81 -3.59 10.71
CA THR A 93 -6.67 -2.84 11.65
C THR A 93 -5.88 -1.85 12.51
N GLU A 94 -4.60 -1.60 12.22
CA GLU A 94 -3.73 -0.69 12.97
C GLU A 94 -4.38 0.68 13.20
N PRO A 95 -4.66 1.07 14.45
CA PRO A 95 -5.44 2.28 14.73
C PRO A 95 -4.83 3.58 14.20
N ARG A 96 -3.49 3.67 14.12
CA ARG A 96 -2.79 4.84 13.59
C ARG A 96 -3.04 5.01 12.09
N VAL A 97 -3.02 3.91 11.34
CA VAL A 97 -3.31 3.91 9.90
C VAL A 97 -4.80 4.14 9.64
N VAL A 98 -5.65 3.40 10.33
CA VAL A 98 -7.11 3.52 10.17
C VAL A 98 -7.61 4.90 10.61
N GLY A 99 -7.02 5.49 11.67
CA GLY A 99 -7.30 6.87 12.10
C GLY A 99 -6.90 7.90 11.05
N ALA A 100 -5.73 7.74 10.43
CA ALA A 100 -5.30 8.59 9.31
C ALA A 100 -6.27 8.47 8.13
N MET A 101 -6.68 7.26 7.75
CA MET A 101 -7.67 7.05 6.69
C MET A 101 -9.02 7.71 7.00
N ALA A 102 -9.47 7.65 8.27
CA ALA A 102 -10.69 8.31 8.69
C ALA A 102 -10.61 9.85 8.62
N ASP A 103 -9.43 10.42 8.80
CA ASP A 103 -9.19 11.85 8.64
C ASP A 103 -9.09 12.27 7.16
N LEU A 104 -8.57 11.41 6.31
CA LEU A 104 -8.33 11.70 4.89
C LEU A 104 -9.57 11.46 4.02
N LEU A 105 -10.20 10.32 4.15
CA LEU A 105 -11.27 9.87 3.26
C LEU A 105 -12.67 10.15 3.81
N GLY A 106 -12.83 10.09 5.13
CA GLY A 106 -14.13 10.31 5.77
C GLY A 106 -14.34 9.44 7.01
N PRO A 107 -15.43 9.69 7.79
CA PRO A 107 -15.57 9.13 9.14
C PRO A 107 -15.88 7.62 9.19
N ASN A 108 -16.28 7.03 8.06
CA ASN A 108 -16.73 5.65 7.98
C ASN A 108 -15.82 4.87 7.02
N ILE A 109 -14.87 4.16 7.57
CA ILE A 109 -13.85 3.41 6.80
C ILE A 109 -14.15 1.93 6.84
N ASP A 110 -14.10 1.32 5.66
CA ASP A 110 -14.08 -0.11 5.46
C ASP A 110 -12.73 -0.54 4.87
N PHE A 111 -12.30 -1.76 5.21
CA PHE A 111 -11.17 -2.40 4.56
C PHE A 111 -11.53 -2.75 3.11
N HIS A 112 -10.59 -2.60 2.20
CA HIS A 112 -10.78 -2.95 0.80
C HIS A 112 -9.98 -4.20 0.43
N ASN A 113 -8.65 -4.11 0.42
CA ASN A 113 -7.79 -5.26 0.18
C ASN A 113 -6.44 -5.12 0.91
N GLY A 114 -5.72 -6.23 0.99
CA GLY A 114 -4.38 -6.24 1.53
C GLY A 114 -3.45 -7.11 0.71
N LYS A 115 -2.23 -6.65 0.54
CA LYS A 115 -1.19 -7.34 -0.22
C LYS A 115 0.18 -7.07 0.36
N ILE A 116 1.09 -8.03 0.22
CA ILE A 116 2.52 -7.81 0.41
C ILE A 116 3.20 -7.72 -0.95
N ARG A 117 4.28 -6.96 -1.00
CA ARG A 117 5.12 -6.81 -2.20
C ARG A 117 6.58 -6.96 -1.82
N ASN A 118 7.28 -7.75 -2.61
CA ASN A 118 8.72 -7.90 -2.56
C ASN A 118 9.32 -7.42 -3.88
N LYS A 119 10.36 -6.62 -3.79
CA LYS A 119 11.23 -6.27 -4.90
C LYS A 119 12.62 -6.82 -4.64
N PRO A 120 12.97 -8.00 -5.14
CA PRO A 120 14.29 -8.57 -4.95
C PRO A 120 15.38 -7.78 -5.69
N PRO A 121 16.65 -8.05 -5.40
CA PRO A 121 17.78 -7.50 -6.14
C PRO A 121 17.62 -7.68 -7.65
N GLY A 122 17.90 -6.62 -8.42
CA GLY A 122 17.79 -6.64 -9.87
C GLY A 122 16.36 -6.67 -10.41
N PHE A 123 15.36 -6.52 -9.55
CA PHE A 123 13.97 -6.54 -9.99
C PHE A 123 13.63 -5.32 -10.84
N TYR A 124 13.33 -5.58 -12.09
CA TYR A 124 12.80 -4.61 -13.03
C TYR A 124 11.28 -4.56 -12.89
N CYS A 125 10.78 -3.48 -12.34
CA CYS A 125 9.34 -3.32 -12.20
C CYS A 125 8.76 -2.79 -13.50
N ASP A 126 7.84 -3.54 -14.07
CA ASP A 126 7.06 -3.11 -15.23
C ASP A 126 5.88 -2.21 -14.85
N GLN A 127 5.77 -1.81 -13.58
CA GLN A 127 4.73 -0.87 -13.17
C GLN A 127 5.07 0.53 -13.69
N SER A 128 4.66 0.77 -14.93
CA SER A 128 4.63 2.07 -15.58
C SER A 128 3.75 3.05 -14.79
N TRP A 129 3.78 4.32 -15.15
CA TRP A 129 2.85 5.30 -14.60
C TRP A 129 1.41 4.82 -14.73
N HIS A 130 0.68 4.83 -13.63
CA HIS A 130 -0.72 4.41 -13.56
C HIS A 130 -1.46 5.11 -12.42
N GLN A 131 -2.76 4.98 -12.42
CA GLN A 131 -3.64 5.22 -11.28
C GLN A 131 -4.17 3.85 -10.82
N ASP A 132 -4.43 3.67 -9.54
CA ASP A 132 -5.07 2.44 -9.06
C ASP A 132 -6.54 2.38 -9.46
N TRP A 133 -7.17 3.52 -9.68
CA TRP A 133 -8.59 3.65 -10.01
C TRP A 133 -9.09 2.72 -11.14
N PRO A 134 -8.43 2.56 -12.28
CA PRO A 134 -8.87 1.64 -13.33
C PRO A 134 -8.94 0.17 -12.91
N TYR A 135 -8.18 -0.21 -11.89
CA TYR A 135 -8.20 -1.56 -11.34
C TYR A 135 -9.32 -1.75 -10.31
N GLU A 136 -9.67 -0.69 -9.59
CA GLU A 136 -10.58 -0.74 -8.45
C GLU A 136 -12.05 -0.48 -8.84
N ARG A 137 -12.31 0.44 -9.74
CA ARG A 137 -13.62 0.78 -10.33
C ARG A 137 -14.82 0.73 -9.39
N HIS A 138 -14.73 1.41 -8.29
CA HIS A 138 -15.84 1.61 -7.37
C HIS A 138 -16.84 2.66 -7.87
N SER A 139 -17.88 2.93 -7.10
CA SER A 139 -18.87 3.97 -7.43
C SER A 139 -18.26 5.36 -7.44
N GLU A 140 -17.27 5.59 -6.56
CA GLU A 140 -16.58 6.85 -6.36
C GLU A 140 -15.12 6.59 -5.97
N PRO A 141 -14.18 7.50 -6.27
CA PRO A 141 -12.76 7.30 -6.01
C PRO A 141 -12.34 7.64 -4.56
N ASN A 142 -13.17 7.31 -3.58
CA ASN A 142 -12.89 7.53 -2.15
C ASN A 142 -12.16 6.34 -1.55
N LEU A 143 -10.97 6.07 -2.10
CA LEU A 143 -10.06 5.00 -1.68
C LEU A 143 -8.64 5.53 -1.56
N ALA A 144 -7.86 4.90 -0.69
CA ALA A 144 -6.42 5.13 -0.60
C ALA A 144 -5.70 3.86 -0.15
N ALA A 145 -4.47 3.73 -0.62
CA ALA A 145 -3.54 2.69 -0.20
C ALA A 145 -2.61 3.23 0.91
N ALA A 146 -2.36 2.43 1.94
CA ALA A 146 -1.29 2.62 2.91
C ALA A 146 -0.16 1.64 2.61
N ILE A 147 0.99 2.15 2.23
CA ILE A 147 2.21 1.39 1.93
C ILE A 147 3.13 1.48 3.13
N THR A 148 3.22 0.43 3.92
CA THR A 148 4.16 0.31 5.05
C THR A 148 5.48 -0.24 4.53
N TYR A 149 6.54 0.54 4.62
CA TYR A 149 7.87 0.12 4.17
C TYR A 149 8.58 -0.67 5.27
N LEU A 150 9.01 -1.88 4.94
CA LEU A 150 9.81 -2.72 5.84
C LEU A 150 11.31 -2.48 5.67
N ASP A 151 11.71 -1.91 4.55
CA ASP A 151 13.10 -1.61 4.22
C ASP A 151 13.21 -0.17 3.75
N PRO A 152 14.38 0.49 3.95
CA PRO A 152 14.62 1.81 3.39
C PRO A 152 14.43 1.80 1.88
N THR A 153 13.86 2.85 1.35
CA THR A 153 13.61 2.98 -0.09
C THR A 153 14.02 4.35 -0.59
N ASP A 154 14.74 4.34 -1.70
CA ASP A 154 15.17 5.50 -2.46
C ASP A 154 15.14 5.16 -3.97
N VAL A 155 15.77 6.00 -4.80
CA VAL A 155 15.84 5.79 -6.25
C VAL A 155 16.47 4.44 -6.59
N GLU A 156 17.55 4.05 -5.91
CA GLU A 156 18.31 2.81 -6.16
C GLU A 156 17.51 1.57 -5.72
N ALA A 157 16.75 1.68 -4.63
CA ALA A 157 15.90 0.59 -4.11
C ALA A 157 14.51 0.52 -4.78
N GLY A 158 14.28 1.31 -5.82
CA GLY A 158 13.02 1.30 -6.55
C GLY A 158 11.85 1.90 -5.78
N ALA A 159 12.06 3.06 -5.18
CA ALA A 159 11.02 3.80 -4.49
C ALA A 159 9.82 4.10 -5.38
N THR A 160 8.69 4.31 -4.73
CA THR A 160 7.49 4.82 -5.40
C THR A 160 7.73 6.25 -5.84
N GLU A 161 7.41 6.55 -7.10
CA GLU A 161 7.39 7.90 -7.64
C GLU A 161 5.92 8.32 -7.80
N VAL A 162 5.62 9.57 -7.48
CA VAL A 162 4.27 10.13 -7.58
C VAL A 162 4.28 11.43 -8.40
N TRP A 163 3.17 11.73 -9.04
CA TRP A 163 2.87 13.04 -9.59
C TRP A 163 1.90 13.77 -8.65
N PRO A 164 2.40 14.67 -7.78
CA PRO A 164 1.58 15.40 -6.82
C PRO A 164 0.44 16.17 -7.47
N GLY A 165 -0.73 16.16 -6.83
CA GLY A 165 -1.91 16.88 -7.31
C GLY A 165 -2.61 16.27 -8.53
N SER A 166 -2.07 15.18 -9.10
CA SER A 166 -2.67 14.52 -10.27
C SER A 166 -4.07 13.97 -10.01
N HIS A 167 -4.41 13.63 -8.76
CA HIS A 167 -5.74 13.15 -8.37
C HIS A 167 -6.86 14.17 -8.64
N HIS A 168 -6.56 15.49 -8.67
CA HIS A 168 -7.52 16.51 -9.03
C HIS A 168 -7.92 16.51 -10.51
N ARG A 169 -7.19 15.78 -11.34
CA ARG A 169 -7.46 15.64 -12.78
C ARG A 169 -8.49 14.55 -13.09
N GLY A 170 -8.90 13.79 -12.07
CA GLY A 170 -9.76 12.61 -12.27
C GLY A 170 -9.02 11.44 -12.92
N GLU A 171 -9.78 10.53 -13.53
CA GLU A 171 -9.23 9.41 -14.30
C GLU A 171 -8.56 9.92 -15.58
N LEU A 172 -7.30 9.57 -15.77
CA LEU A 172 -6.52 9.94 -16.94
C LEU A 172 -6.61 8.86 -18.03
N PRO A 173 -6.41 9.26 -19.30
CA PRO A 173 -6.40 8.30 -20.41
C PRO A 173 -5.22 7.34 -20.27
N THR A 174 -5.49 6.06 -20.49
CA THR A 174 -4.50 5.01 -20.45
C THR A 174 -4.22 4.45 -21.86
N VAL A 175 -3.04 3.92 -22.03
CA VAL A 175 -2.66 3.09 -23.16
C VAL A 175 -2.87 1.61 -22.80
N GLU A 176 -2.04 0.71 -23.21
CA GLU A 176 -2.16 -0.71 -22.89
C GLU A 176 -2.01 -0.98 -21.38
N GLY A 177 -2.81 -1.91 -20.83
CA GLY A 177 -2.67 -2.41 -19.46
C GLY A 177 -2.86 -1.37 -18.36
N HIS A 178 -3.70 -0.36 -18.56
CA HIS A 178 -3.92 0.76 -17.64
C HIS A 178 -2.70 1.69 -17.44
N THR A 179 -1.70 1.58 -18.30
CA THR A 179 -0.53 2.44 -18.29
C THR A 179 -0.89 3.87 -18.75
N ILE A 180 -0.42 4.86 -18.03
CA ILE A 180 -0.45 6.27 -18.44
C ILE A 180 0.84 6.55 -19.21
N SER A 181 0.72 7.23 -20.36
CA SER A 181 1.90 7.57 -21.17
C SER A 181 2.88 8.44 -20.38
N GLU A 182 4.17 8.12 -20.47
CA GLU A 182 5.26 8.89 -19.86
C GLU A 182 5.19 10.40 -20.21
N ASP A 183 4.76 10.72 -21.43
CA ASP A 183 4.63 12.11 -21.91
C ASP A 183 3.55 12.92 -21.21
N LEU A 184 2.60 12.25 -20.54
CA LEU A 184 1.55 12.92 -19.78
C LEU A 184 2.01 13.33 -18.38
N VAL A 185 3.12 12.77 -17.88
CA VAL A 185 3.62 13.00 -16.54
C VAL A 185 4.83 13.94 -16.60
N PRO A 186 4.71 15.23 -16.24
CA PRO A 186 5.82 16.18 -16.35
C PRO A 186 7.00 15.74 -15.48
N ALA A 187 8.19 15.66 -16.08
CA ALA A 187 9.37 15.14 -15.40
C ALA A 187 9.77 15.99 -14.18
N GLU A 188 9.57 17.30 -14.26
CA GLU A 188 9.88 18.27 -13.20
C GLU A 188 8.90 18.26 -12.03
N GLU A 189 7.73 17.67 -12.20
CA GLU A 189 6.70 17.56 -11.16
C GLU A 189 6.76 16.21 -10.41
N ARG A 190 7.61 15.28 -10.84
CA ARG A 190 7.74 13.94 -10.24
C ARG A 190 8.47 14.00 -8.91
N ILE A 191 7.94 13.30 -7.92
CA ILE A 191 8.55 13.17 -6.60
C ILE A 191 8.84 11.71 -6.32
N VAL A 192 10.07 11.41 -5.92
CA VAL A 192 10.46 10.10 -5.39
C VAL A 192 10.16 10.05 -3.90
N LEU A 193 9.32 9.13 -3.47
CA LEU A 193 9.00 8.92 -2.05
C LEU A 193 10.14 8.15 -1.38
N LYS A 194 11.12 8.89 -0.88
CA LYS A 194 12.19 8.31 -0.05
C LYS A 194 11.62 8.03 1.33
N ALA A 195 11.71 6.79 1.79
CA ALA A 195 11.17 6.38 3.07
C ALA A 195 12.18 5.50 3.84
N GLN A 196 12.06 5.50 5.15
CA GLN A 196 12.77 4.60 6.04
C GLN A 196 11.88 3.41 6.41
N ALA A 197 12.49 2.36 6.96
CA ALA A 197 11.73 1.25 7.52
C ALA A 197 10.84 1.75 8.68
N GLY A 198 9.55 1.45 8.61
CA GLY A 198 8.55 1.92 9.57
C GLY A 198 7.77 3.16 9.13
N ASP A 199 8.17 3.79 8.01
CA ASP A 199 7.36 4.85 7.39
C ASP A 199 6.16 4.25 6.67
N VAL A 200 5.09 5.06 6.56
CA VAL A 200 3.88 4.70 5.81
C VAL A 200 3.54 5.78 4.81
N ALA A 201 3.54 5.43 3.53
CA ALA A 201 3.01 6.32 2.50
C ALA A 201 1.52 6.04 2.27
N ILE A 202 0.69 7.07 2.35
CA ILE A 202 -0.72 7.00 1.97
C ILE A 202 -0.86 7.62 0.58
N ILE A 203 -1.49 6.90 -0.36
CA ILE A 203 -1.66 7.33 -1.75
C ILE A 203 -3.14 7.21 -2.12
N HIS A 204 -3.71 8.32 -2.58
CA HIS A 204 -5.09 8.35 -3.08
C HIS A 204 -5.19 7.58 -4.41
N VAL A 205 -6.27 6.83 -4.61
CA VAL A 205 -6.50 5.95 -5.77
C VAL A 205 -6.35 6.63 -7.15
N LEU A 206 -6.55 7.94 -7.23
CA LEU A 206 -6.38 8.75 -8.45
C LEU A 206 -4.99 9.41 -8.58
N VAL A 207 -4.09 9.24 -7.63
CA VAL A 207 -2.72 9.76 -7.81
C VAL A 207 -2.00 8.94 -8.87
N VAL A 208 -1.42 9.62 -9.84
CA VAL A 208 -0.56 8.99 -10.82
C VAL A 208 0.77 8.65 -10.16
N HIS A 209 1.11 7.38 -10.19
CA HIS A 209 2.33 6.89 -9.56
C HIS A 209 2.92 5.72 -10.34
N ARG A 210 4.18 5.43 -10.04
CA ARG A 210 4.87 4.23 -10.49
C ARG A 210 5.79 3.70 -9.41
N ALA A 211 6.32 2.51 -9.60
CA ALA A 211 7.34 1.95 -8.75
C ALA A 211 8.63 1.74 -9.56
N GLY A 212 9.77 2.22 -9.05
CA GLY A 212 11.07 2.12 -9.71
C GLY A 212 11.66 0.71 -9.67
N HIS A 213 12.79 0.52 -10.37
CA HIS A 213 13.59 -0.72 -10.34
C HIS A 213 14.42 -0.78 -9.06
N ASN A 214 14.64 -1.99 -8.54
CA ASN A 214 15.54 -2.21 -7.42
C ASN A 214 16.92 -2.60 -7.94
N TYR A 215 17.85 -1.67 -7.92
CA TYR A 215 19.25 -1.88 -8.31
C TYR A 215 20.16 -2.28 -7.15
N THR A 216 19.61 -2.34 -5.93
CA THR A 216 20.37 -2.69 -4.72
C THR A 216 20.59 -4.20 -4.60
N PRO A 217 21.59 -4.66 -3.83
CA PRO A 217 21.80 -6.08 -3.57
C PRO A 217 20.85 -6.69 -2.53
N ILE A 218 19.87 -5.92 -2.01
CA ILE A 218 18.90 -6.36 -0.99
C ILE A 218 17.48 -6.21 -1.49
N SER A 219 16.60 -7.06 -1.01
CA SER A 219 15.15 -6.96 -1.27
C SER A 219 14.55 -5.72 -0.62
N ARG A 220 13.55 -5.14 -1.27
CA ARG A 220 12.72 -4.08 -0.72
C ARG A 220 11.29 -4.61 -0.51
N ASN A 221 10.89 -4.71 0.73
CA ASN A 221 9.62 -5.29 1.16
C ASN A 221 8.64 -4.21 1.61
N ALA A 222 7.37 -4.39 1.28
CA ALA A 222 6.31 -3.51 1.71
C ALA A 222 5.01 -4.29 1.96
N ILE A 223 4.22 -3.78 2.91
CA ILE A 223 2.85 -4.20 3.17
C ILE A 223 1.95 -3.10 2.62
N ILE A 224 0.95 -3.47 1.83
CA ILE A 224 0.01 -2.52 1.22
C ILE A 224 -1.38 -2.91 1.65
N ASN A 225 -2.03 -2.04 2.40
CA ASN A 225 -3.43 -2.19 2.79
C ASN A 225 -4.24 -1.06 2.18
N GLU A 226 -5.35 -1.37 1.55
CA GLU A 226 -6.21 -0.40 0.90
C GLU A 226 -7.53 -0.26 1.66
N TYR A 227 -7.98 0.98 1.74
CA TYR A 227 -9.13 1.39 2.52
C TYR A 227 -10.06 2.24 1.67
N LYS A 228 -11.34 2.15 1.95
CA LYS A 228 -12.37 2.92 1.26
C LYS A 228 -13.39 3.48 2.23
N THR A 229 -14.16 4.47 1.81
CA THR A 229 -15.34 4.86 2.59
C THR A 229 -16.45 3.82 2.46
N MET A 230 -17.29 3.72 3.47
CA MET A 230 -18.44 2.82 3.50
C MET A 230 -19.40 3.06 2.32
N GLU A 231 -19.54 4.31 1.92
CA GLU A 231 -20.43 4.76 0.84
C GLU A 231 -19.92 4.36 -0.54
N THR A 232 -18.62 4.09 -0.65
CA THR A 232 -17.96 3.68 -1.89
C THR A 232 -18.27 2.21 -2.19
N ILE A 233 -19.08 1.96 -3.22
CA ILE A 233 -19.58 0.63 -3.57
C ILE A 233 -18.66 0.01 -4.62
N ASP A 234 -18.20 -1.22 -4.36
CA ASP A 234 -17.49 -2.03 -5.33
C ASP A 234 -18.46 -2.44 -6.46
N ARG A 235 -18.05 -2.18 -7.71
CA ARG A 235 -18.83 -2.51 -8.91
C ARG A 235 -18.39 -3.80 -9.61
N TRP A 236 -17.32 -4.43 -9.11
CA TRP A 236 -16.68 -5.55 -9.81
C TRP A 236 -16.82 -6.89 -9.10
N ASN A 237 -17.58 -6.99 -8.02
CA ASN A 237 -17.59 -8.16 -7.12
C ASN A 237 -16.18 -8.40 -6.57
N ASN A 238 -15.82 -7.62 -5.59
CA ASN A 238 -14.51 -7.67 -4.97
C ASN A 238 -14.09 -9.11 -4.65
N ARG A 239 -12.90 -9.47 -5.14
CA ARG A 239 -12.34 -10.82 -4.97
C ARG A 239 -11.62 -10.99 -3.64
N CYS A 240 -11.45 -9.91 -2.87
CA CYS A 240 -10.75 -9.95 -1.59
C CYS A 240 -11.69 -10.39 -0.48
N ALA A 241 -11.26 -11.38 0.30
CA ALA A 241 -12.12 -12.09 1.25
C ALA A 241 -12.68 -11.20 2.39
N LEU A 242 -11.93 -10.16 2.80
CA LEU A 242 -12.31 -9.26 3.89
C LEU A 242 -12.79 -7.88 3.40
N ALA A 243 -13.00 -7.72 2.10
CA ALA A 243 -13.46 -6.46 1.55
C ALA A 243 -14.82 -6.05 2.11
N GLY A 244 -14.94 -4.77 2.47
CA GLY A 244 -16.14 -4.22 3.10
C GLY A 244 -16.21 -4.48 4.61
N LEU A 245 -15.18 -5.07 5.23
CA LEU A 245 -15.11 -5.20 6.67
C LEU A 245 -15.05 -3.81 7.32
N PRO A 246 -16.02 -3.44 8.19
CA PRO A 246 -16.08 -2.11 8.76
C PRO A 246 -15.00 -1.92 9.83
N LEU A 247 -14.21 -0.84 9.70
CA LEU A 247 -13.13 -0.49 10.61
C LEU A 247 -13.47 0.72 11.49
N THR A 248 -14.11 1.74 10.91
CA THR A 248 -14.62 2.88 11.70
C THR A 248 -16.05 3.23 11.36
N ARG A 249 -16.75 3.80 12.32
CA ARG A 249 -18.04 4.50 12.12
C ARG A 249 -18.02 5.79 12.94
N ASN A 250 -18.29 6.91 12.29
CA ASN A 250 -18.17 8.25 12.89
C ASN A 250 -16.80 8.46 13.56
N LYS A 251 -15.72 8.05 12.89
CA LYS A 251 -14.32 8.08 13.37
C LYS A 251 -14.04 7.22 14.63
N LYS A 252 -14.96 6.40 15.07
CA LYS A 252 -14.75 5.47 16.20
C LYS A 252 -14.34 4.11 15.66
N MET A 253 -13.22 3.58 16.17
CA MET A 253 -12.78 2.21 15.86
C MET A 253 -13.81 1.19 16.28
N LEU A 254 -14.12 0.25 15.39
CA LEU A 254 -15.04 -0.87 15.65
C LEU A 254 -14.32 -2.15 16.05
N MET A 255 -13.05 -2.27 15.66
CA MET A 255 -12.22 -3.43 15.94
C MET A 255 -10.98 -2.98 16.71
N PRO A 256 -11.05 -2.84 18.05
CA PRO A 256 -9.85 -2.59 18.82
C PRO A 256 -8.92 -3.80 18.69
N ARG A 257 -7.59 -3.55 18.59
CA ARG A 257 -6.60 -4.63 18.71
C ARG A 257 -6.91 -5.45 19.95
N VAL A 258 -6.95 -6.77 19.81
CA VAL A 258 -6.87 -7.66 20.97
C VAL A 258 -5.48 -7.44 21.53
N ALA A 259 -5.38 -6.81 22.70
CA ALA A 259 -4.10 -6.64 23.38
C ALA A 259 -3.49 -8.03 23.56
N ASN A 260 -2.41 -8.30 22.84
CA ASN A 260 -1.68 -9.54 23.03
C ASN A 260 -1.11 -9.53 24.46
N HIS A 261 -1.55 -10.47 25.26
CA HIS A 261 -1.07 -10.77 26.59
C HIS A 261 0.31 -11.43 26.54
#